data_d342901a71fb2d5c68b422b821b1328d
#
_entry.id   d342901a71fb2d5c68b422b821b1328d
#
_cell.length_a   1.000
_cell.length_b   1.000
_cell.length_c   1.000
_cell.angle_alpha   90.00
_cell.angle_beta   90.00
_cell.angle_gamma   90.00
#
_symmetry.space_group_name_H-M   'P 1'
#
loop_
_entity.id
_entity.type
_entity.pdbx_description
1 polymer ?
#
loop_
_entity_poly.entity_id
_entity_poly.type
_entity_poly.pdbx_seq_one_letter_code
_entity_poly.pdbx_strand_id
1 'polypeptide(L)'
;MPSVTLEYVAAKQLGKLPKPIKSRMIELIARLADWPQVSGAKPLTGKLAGHFRLRTGDYRMQFRVVSGTVVIEQVGHRDGFYDEGGA
;
A
#
# COMPACT_ATOMS: atom_id res chain seq x y z
N MET A 1 12.75 5.53 12.94
CA MET A 1 11.59 4.85 12.32
C MET A 1 11.02 5.73 11.23
N PRO A 2 10.67 5.17 10.07
CA PRO A 2 10.02 5.97 9.04
C PRO A 2 8.63 6.38 9.48
N SER A 3 8.20 7.54 9.05
CA SER A 3 6.82 7.94 9.22
C SER A 3 5.98 7.32 8.10
N VAL A 4 4.68 7.16 8.35
CA VAL A 4 3.76 6.57 7.39
C VAL A 4 2.59 7.53 7.22
N THR A 5 2.26 7.84 5.97
CA THR A 5 1.15 8.75 5.68
C THR A 5 0.34 8.19 4.52
N LEU A 6 -0.93 8.59 4.43
CA LEU A 6 -1.80 8.20 3.34
C LEU A 6 -2.13 9.41 2.48
N GLU A 7 -2.08 9.24 1.17
CA GLU A 7 -2.61 10.26 0.29
C GLU A 7 -4.13 10.29 0.41
N TYR A 8 -4.73 11.40 0.03
CA TYR A 8 -6.16 11.61 0.16
C TYR A 8 -6.98 10.48 -0.47
N VAL A 9 -6.60 10.08 -1.68
CA VAL A 9 -7.29 8.99 -2.38
C VAL A 9 -7.21 7.68 -1.58
N ALA A 10 -6.03 7.38 -1.05
CA ALA A 10 -5.85 6.15 -0.26
C ALA A 10 -6.69 6.19 1.01
N ALA A 11 -6.75 7.32 1.67
CA ALA A 11 -7.55 7.46 2.89
C ALA A 11 -9.03 7.23 2.61
N LYS A 12 -9.54 7.78 1.50
CA LYS A 12 -10.92 7.57 1.10
C LYS A 12 -11.20 6.12 0.74
N GLN A 13 -10.28 5.50 0.01
CA GLN A 13 -10.42 4.09 -0.37
C GLN A 13 -10.44 3.20 0.87
N LEU A 14 -9.56 3.46 1.81
CA LEU A 14 -9.51 2.71 3.06
C LEU A 14 -10.84 2.79 3.80
N GLY A 15 -11.42 3.98 3.88
CA GLY A 15 -12.68 4.18 4.57
C GLY A 15 -13.85 3.42 3.97
N LYS A 16 -13.76 3.07 2.69
CA LYS A 16 -14.83 2.37 1.99
C LYS A 16 -14.70 0.85 2.03
N LEU A 17 -13.62 0.32 2.60
CA LEU A 17 -13.42 -1.13 2.65
C LEU A 17 -14.37 -1.76 3.65
N PRO A 18 -14.78 -3.02 3.39
CA PRO A 18 -15.52 -3.79 4.40
C PRO A 18 -14.71 -3.87 5.70
N LYS A 19 -15.39 -3.88 6.85
CA LYS A 19 -14.73 -3.80 8.14
C LYS A 19 -13.63 -4.83 8.34
N PRO A 20 -13.83 -6.12 8.02
CA PRO A 20 -12.74 -7.09 8.22
C PRO A 20 -11.50 -6.78 7.38
N ILE A 21 -11.73 -6.31 6.15
CA ILE A 21 -10.63 -5.97 5.24
C ILE A 21 -9.95 -4.69 5.72
N LYS A 22 -10.74 -3.72 6.16
CA LYS A 22 -10.18 -2.48 6.69
C LYS A 22 -9.24 -2.75 7.86
N SER A 23 -9.63 -3.65 8.78
CA SER A 23 -8.79 -4.00 9.92
C SER A 23 -7.47 -4.61 9.46
N ARG A 24 -7.51 -5.52 8.48
CA ARG A 24 -6.29 -6.12 7.96
C ARG A 24 -5.40 -5.09 7.28
N MET A 25 -6.02 -4.17 6.54
CA MET A 25 -5.27 -3.13 5.86
C MET A 25 -4.60 -2.19 6.85
N ILE A 26 -5.28 -1.85 7.93
CA ILE A 26 -4.71 -1.02 8.99
C ILE A 26 -3.51 -1.71 9.63
N GLU A 27 -3.58 -3.04 9.82
CA GLU A 27 -2.44 -3.79 10.34
C GLU A 27 -1.25 -3.73 9.38
N LEU A 28 -1.51 -3.84 8.08
CA LEU A 28 -0.44 -3.71 7.09
C LEU A 28 0.19 -2.33 7.14
N ILE A 29 -0.63 -1.29 7.27
CA ILE A 29 -0.15 0.07 7.36
C ILE A 29 0.76 0.23 8.58
N ALA A 30 0.36 -0.35 9.71
CA ALA A 30 1.17 -0.29 10.93
C ALA A 30 2.52 -0.96 10.73
N ARG A 31 2.58 -2.06 9.97
CA ARG A 31 3.84 -2.74 9.71
C ARG A 31 4.82 -1.90 8.89
N LEU A 32 4.31 -0.94 8.12
CA LEU A 32 5.19 -0.10 7.31
C LEU A 32 6.06 0.83 8.14
N ALA A 33 5.74 1.02 9.42
CA ALA A 33 6.61 1.76 10.33
C ALA A 33 7.96 1.05 10.53
N ASP A 34 8.04 -0.24 10.19
CA ASP A 34 9.29 -1.00 10.27
C ASP A 34 10.05 -1.04 8.94
N TRP A 35 9.61 -0.29 7.96
CA TRP A 35 10.27 -0.27 6.66
C TRP A 35 11.77 0.00 6.82
N PRO A 36 12.66 -0.70 6.12
CA PRO A 36 12.37 -1.68 5.05
C PRO A 36 12.22 -3.14 5.52
N GLN A 37 12.16 -3.41 6.82
CA GLN A 37 12.00 -4.76 7.36
C GLN A 37 10.52 -5.17 7.32
N VAL A 38 9.96 -5.22 6.11
CA VAL A 38 8.57 -5.60 5.89
C VAL A 38 8.54 -6.72 4.86
N SER A 39 8.13 -7.91 5.27
CA SER A 39 8.07 -9.04 4.34
C SER A 39 6.87 -8.90 3.43
N GLY A 40 7.03 -9.38 2.20
CA GLY A 40 5.93 -9.39 1.22
C GLY A 40 5.82 -8.15 0.38
N ALA A 41 6.59 -7.11 0.64
CA ALA A 41 6.58 -5.91 -0.17
C ALA A 41 7.25 -6.22 -1.51
N LYS A 42 6.52 -6.02 -2.61
CA LYS A 42 7.00 -6.33 -3.94
C LYS A 42 7.30 -5.04 -4.70
N PRO A 43 8.55 -4.85 -5.15
CA PRO A 43 8.85 -3.67 -5.95
C PRO A 43 8.17 -3.74 -7.31
N LEU A 44 7.66 -2.62 -7.77
CA LEU A 44 7.03 -2.51 -9.07
C LEU A 44 8.04 -2.03 -10.10
N THR A 45 7.73 -2.23 -11.38
CA THR A 45 8.64 -1.93 -12.48
C THR A 45 7.97 -0.99 -13.48
N GLY A 46 8.72 -0.62 -14.52
CA GLY A 46 8.20 0.24 -15.56
C GLY A 46 7.89 1.63 -15.05
N LYS A 47 6.71 2.12 -15.35
CA LYS A 47 6.29 3.46 -14.93
C LYS A 47 6.15 3.58 -13.42
N LEU A 48 6.02 2.45 -12.73
CA LEU A 48 5.88 2.42 -11.27
C LEU A 48 7.16 2.03 -10.57
N ALA A 49 8.31 2.13 -11.24
CA ALA A 49 9.60 1.89 -10.59
C ALA A 49 9.76 2.82 -9.40
N GLY A 50 10.18 2.29 -8.26
CA GLY A 50 10.27 3.06 -7.02
C GLY A 50 9.03 2.94 -6.14
N HIS A 51 8.00 2.29 -6.64
CA HIS A 51 6.79 2.01 -5.88
C HIS A 51 6.77 0.53 -5.48
N PHE A 52 5.96 0.22 -4.47
CA PHE A 52 5.88 -1.13 -3.91
C PHE A 52 4.43 -1.51 -3.69
N ARG A 53 4.20 -2.81 -3.59
CA ARG A 53 2.86 -3.35 -3.36
C ARG A 53 2.88 -4.38 -2.25
N LEU A 54 1.88 -4.32 -1.37
CA LEU A 54 1.61 -5.34 -0.38
C LEU A 54 0.22 -5.90 -0.63
N ARG A 55 0.00 -7.15 -0.23
CA ARG A 55 -1.29 -7.81 -0.40
C ARG A 55 -1.78 -8.37 0.92
N THR A 56 -3.11 -8.41 1.06
CA THR A 56 -3.76 -9.19 2.10
C THR A 56 -5.02 -9.80 1.46
N GLY A 57 -5.00 -11.13 1.25
CA GLY A 57 -6.06 -11.80 0.52
C GLY A 57 -6.16 -11.26 -0.90
N ASP A 58 -7.34 -10.83 -1.30
CA ASP A 58 -7.58 -10.27 -2.62
C ASP A 58 -7.42 -8.75 -2.66
N TYR A 59 -6.94 -8.15 -1.57
CA TYR A 59 -6.79 -6.71 -1.49
C TYR A 59 -5.32 -6.32 -1.54
N ARG A 60 -5.07 -5.13 -2.07
CA ARG A 60 -3.70 -4.65 -2.30
C ARG A 60 -3.53 -3.23 -1.81
N MET A 61 -2.29 -2.90 -1.49
CA MET A 61 -1.90 -1.55 -1.10
C MET A 61 -0.65 -1.19 -1.88
N GLN A 62 -0.64 0.01 -2.48
CA GLN A 62 0.51 0.53 -3.19
C GLN A 62 1.08 1.70 -2.44
N PHE A 63 2.40 1.74 -2.32
CA PHE A 63 3.07 2.83 -1.61
C PHE A 63 4.43 3.13 -2.25
N ARG A 64 4.96 4.30 -1.91
CA ARG A 64 6.32 4.67 -2.26
C ARG A 64 7.01 5.21 -1.02
N VAL A 65 8.33 5.35 -1.07
CA VAL A 65 9.11 5.90 0.04
C VAL A 65 9.81 7.15 -0.42
N VAL A 66 9.59 8.25 0.28
CA VAL A 66 10.15 9.57 -0.06
C VAL A 66 10.79 10.13 1.19
N SER A 67 12.11 10.28 1.14
CA SER A 67 12.88 10.90 2.23
C SER A 67 12.53 10.32 3.60
N GLY A 68 12.48 8.99 3.67
CA GLY A 68 12.20 8.29 4.92
C GLY A 68 10.72 8.23 5.31
N THR A 69 9.83 8.73 4.46
CA THR A 69 8.39 8.63 4.71
C THR A 69 7.78 7.64 3.75
N VAL A 70 7.00 6.70 4.29
CA VAL A 70 6.22 5.77 3.49
C VAL A 70 4.91 6.46 3.15
N VAL A 71 4.64 6.62 1.84
CA VAL A 71 3.44 7.32 1.37
C VAL A 71 2.53 6.29 0.70
N ILE A 72 1.40 6.02 1.32
CA ILE A 72 0.43 5.05 0.79
C ILE A 72 -0.43 5.76 -0.25
N GLU A 73 -0.41 5.24 -1.48
CA GLU A 73 -1.00 5.90 -2.64
C GLU A 73 -2.39 5.39 -2.95
N GLN A 74 -2.62 4.10 -2.78
CA GLN A 74 -3.95 3.54 -2.99
C GLN A 74 -4.08 2.19 -2.31
N VAL A 75 -5.32 1.84 -1.97
CA VAL A 75 -5.68 0.54 -1.42
C VAL A 75 -6.96 0.09 -2.11
N GLY A 76 -7.14 -1.22 -2.32
CA GLY A 76 -8.37 -1.70 -2.93
C GLY A 76 -8.31 -3.15 -3.30
N HIS A 77 -9.42 -3.64 -3.85
CA HIS A 77 -9.52 -4.99 -4.34
C HIS A 77 -8.66 -5.15 -5.60
N ARG A 78 -8.04 -6.31 -5.76
CA ARG A 78 -7.13 -6.55 -6.88
C ARG A 78 -7.78 -6.29 -8.24
N ASP A 79 -9.08 -6.57 -8.37
CA ASP A 79 -9.78 -6.41 -9.65
C ASP A 79 -9.96 -4.95 -10.03
N GLY A 80 -10.02 -4.05 -9.04
CA GLY A 80 -10.12 -2.64 -9.31
C GLY A 80 -8.80 -1.89 -9.20
N PHE A 81 -7.73 -2.63 -8.92
CA PHE A 81 -6.41 -2.04 -8.72
C PHE A 81 -5.67 -1.98 -10.04
N TYR A 82 -5.33 -0.80 -10.46
CA TYR A 82 -4.64 -0.63 -11.71
C TYR A 82 -3.15 -0.77 -11.52
N ASP A 83 -2.58 -1.79 -12.17
CA ASP A 83 -1.19 -2.16 -11.96
C ASP A 83 -0.44 -2.09 -13.29
N GLU A 84 -0.39 -0.90 -13.87
CA GLU A 84 0.18 -0.71 -15.19
C GLU A 84 1.66 -1.07 -15.25
N GLY A 85 2.40 -0.66 -14.27
CA GLY A 85 3.83 -0.85 -14.28
C GLY A 85 4.24 -2.28 -14.04
N GLY A 86 3.38 -3.06 -13.38
CA GLY A 86 3.69 -4.44 -13.03
C GLY A 86 2.95 -5.46 -13.88
N ALA A 87 2.11 -5.00 -14.74
CA ALA A 87 1.27 -5.88 -15.54
C ALA A 87 2.09 -6.80 -16.42
#